data_29091e3e217b1b82774cfddbccbbfa68
#
_entry.id   29091e3e217b1b82774cfddbccbbfa68
#
_cell.length_a   1.000
_cell.length_b   1.000
_cell.length_c   1.000
_cell.angle_alpha   90.00
_cell.angle_beta   90.00
_cell.angle_gamma   90.00
#
_symmetry.space_group_name_H-M   'P 1'
#
loop_
_entity.id
_entity.type
_entity.pdbx_description
1 polymer ?
#
loop_
_entity_poly.entity_id
_entity_poly.type
_entity_poly.pdbx_seq_one_letter_code
_entity_poly.pdbx_strand_id
1 'polypeptide(L)'
;MLNKIRSSRVASGLAVLSLCLNAMTAQAETRGYVISWLATASYYTGDVKMGCPGGKNGGVVEMHARELEAIGFDPKAAVELQRKQRDTDAIVPEYRDKVYNRARVNGKEGSVFTYPDFTPDPNIELYSGKYAYGFDLTGSSGPSKFEDPETHMPVDNQLWRALGCINQYRTFPPQKPMLEDTSWDVFVDNAPAWTIQIGGDDLSKDGKVTVTIDRATQHLLRDATAGVLRGATYVIDPASKTHNVLQGEIKDGVLTIKPQHIYLEGEMPFYADIELDNGQMRINRQSDGKLIAYMGGFTDWLRYAYMGTARPFQDGAGIEAYHALKKMADADPDPVTGQNRKISATFRWEAVPAFLADSHGKVVASPEGAVQMEKVAKNSGN
;
A
#
# COMPACT_ATOMS: atom_id res chain seq x y z
N MET A 1 9.47 -43.73 96.74
CA MET A 1 8.14 -43.13 96.52
C MET A 1 8.14 -42.49 95.17
N LEU A 2 7.33 -43.02 94.27
CA LEU A 2 7.34 -42.57 92.86
C LEU A 2 6.49 -41.30 92.70
N ASN A 3 6.99 -40.35 91.92
CA ASN A 3 6.16 -39.35 91.38
C ASN A 3 6.31 -39.30 89.82
N LYS A 4 5.22 -39.65 89.15
CA LYS A 4 5.03 -39.64 87.72
C LYS A 4 4.82 -38.18 87.23
N ILE A 5 5.67 -37.71 86.37
CA ILE A 5 5.49 -36.43 85.63
C ILE A 5 4.93 -36.81 84.24
N ARG A 6 3.70 -36.38 83.95
CA ARG A 6 3.08 -36.47 82.63
C ARG A 6 3.59 -35.32 81.69
N SER A 7 4.20 -35.70 80.63
CA SER A 7 4.51 -34.75 79.54
C SER A 7 3.36 -34.55 78.58
N SER A 8 2.82 -33.35 78.48
CA SER A 8 1.81 -33.01 77.47
C SER A 8 2.53 -32.64 76.19
N ARG A 9 2.22 -33.32 75.07
CA ARG A 9 2.68 -32.99 73.72
C ARG A 9 1.74 -31.96 73.16
N VAL A 10 2.28 -30.76 72.89
CA VAL A 10 1.61 -29.75 72.10
C VAL A 10 1.94 -30.04 70.63
N ALA A 11 0.92 -30.40 69.87
CA ALA A 11 1.01 -30.60 68.43
C ALA A 11 0.85 -29.22 67.73
N SER A 12 1.95 -28.68 67.26
CA SER A 12 1.93 -27.47 66.40
C SER A 12 1.57 -27.87 64.96
N GLY A 13 0.33 -27.58 64.58
CA GLY A 13 -0.10 -27.72 63.19
C GLY A 13 0.44 -26.60 62.33
N LEU A 14 1.41 -26.91 61.45
CA LEU A 14 1.81 -26.02 60.37
C LEU A 14 0.73 -26.07 59.29
N ALA A 15 -0.07 -25.00 59.19
CA ALA A 15 -0.94 -24.74 58.00
C ALA A 15 -0.08 -24.24 56.88
N VAL A 16 0.26 -25.07 55.91
CA VAL A 16 0.89 -24.65 54.64
C VAL A 16 -0.21 -24.02 53.78
N LEU A 17 -0.22 -22.69 53.76
CA LEU A 17 -1.04 -21.94 52.81
C LEU A 17 -0.36 -22.06 51.44
N SER A 18 -0.81 -23.00 50.59
CA SER A 18 -0.48 -23.05 49.16
C SER A 18 -1.14 -21.89 48.48
N LEU A 19 -0.41 -20.75 48.30
CA LEU A 19 -0.74 -19.75 47.32
C LEU A 19 -0.55 -20.36 45.92
N CYS A 20 -1.63 -20.87 45.34
CA CYS A 20 -1.69 -21.11 43.90
C CYS A 20 -1.64 -19.72 43.20
N LEU A 21 -0.43 -19.25 42.91
CA LEU A 21 -0.26 -18.22 41.87
C LEU A 21 -0.72 -18.86 40.56
N ASN A 22 -1.99 -18.61 40.20
CA ASN A 22 -2.42 -18.75 38.83
C ASN A 22 -1.65 -17.70 38.04
N ALA A 23 -0.47 -18.09 37.54
CA ALA A 23 0.15 -17.36 36.43
C ALA A 23 -0.86 -17.47 35.29
N MET A 24 -1.72 -16.42 35.13
CA MET A 24 -2.44 -16.22 33.90
C MET A 24 -1.36 -16.05 32.84
N THR A 25 -1.07 -17.11 32.12
CA THR A 25 -0.33 -16.99 30.87
C THR A 25 -1.17 -16.06 30.01
N ALA A 26 -0.72 -14.82 29.84
CA ALA A 26 -1.30 -13.91 28.89
C ALA A 26 -1.29 -14.64 27.55
N GLN A 27 -2.46 -15.03 27.09
CA GLN A 27 -2.59 -15.67 25.80
C GLN A 27 -2.37 -14.56 24.79
N ALA A 28 -1.33 -14.67 23.97
CA ALA A 28 -0.99 -13.69 22.94
C ALA A 28 -2.26 -13.35 22.13
N GLU A 29 -2.57 -12.08 22.06
CA GLU A 29 -3.72 -11.57 21.33
C GLU A 29 -3.39 -11.55 19.84
N THR A 30 -4.30 -12.03 19.00
CA THR A 30 -4.13 -11.98 17.54
C THR A 30 -5.41 -11.43 16.91
N ARG A 31 -5.25 -10.28 16.19
CA ARG A 31 -6.34 -9.61 15.48
C ARG A 31 -6.19 -9.77 13.99
N GLY A 32 -7.32 -10.07 13.32
CA GLY A 32 -7.41 -10.27 11.88
C GLY A 32 -8.11 -9.10 11.18
N TYR A 33 -7.60 -8.78 9.99
CA TYR A 33 -8.14 -7.75 9.11
C TYR A 33 -8.02 -8.18 7.66
N VAL A 34 -8.82 -7.54 6.79
CA VAL A 34 -8.68 -7.64 5.34
C VAL A 34 -8.49 -6.23 4.77
N ILE A 35 -7.56 -6.06 3.83
CA ILE A 35 -7.34 -4.78 3.15
C ILE A 35 -8.57 -4.47 2.32
N SER A 36 -9.21 -3.35 2.62
CA SER A 36 -10.43 -2.89 1.97
C SER A 36 -10.20 -1.83 0.90
N TRP A 37 -9.03 -1.23 0.88
CA TRP A 37 -8.57 -0.28 -0.13
C TRP A 37 -7.07 -0.07 -0.04
N LEU A 38 -6.40 0.11 -1.20
CA LEU A 38 -4.99 0.45 -1.29
C LEU A 38 -4.73 1.32 -2.52
N ALA A 39 -3.92 2.37 -2.36
CA ALA A 39 -3.47 3.24 -3.46
C ALA A 39 -2.19 3.99 -3.08
N THR A 40 -1.63 4.77 -4.01
CA THR A 40 -0.54 5.70 -3.67
C THR A 40 -1.00 6.73 -2.64
N ALA A 41 -0.10 7.11 -1.72
CA ALA A 41 -0.42 8.05 -0.66
C ALA A 41 -0.45 9.49 -1.20
N SER A 42 -1.61 9.94 -1.63
CA SER A 42 -1.82 11.31 -2.14
C SER A 42 -2.02 12.29 -0.99
N TYR A 43 -1.35 13.44 -1.03
CA TYR A 43 -1.60 14.56 -0.14
C TYR A 43 -2.34 15.67 -0.88
N TYR A 44 -3.46 16.12 -0.33
CA TYR A 44 -4.29 17.14 -0.94
C TYR A 44 -5.08 17.98 0.07
N THR A 45 -5.06 19.30 -0.06
CA THR A 45 -5.73 20.24 0.88
C THR A 45 -6.95 20.95 0.29
N GLY A 46 -7.37 20.62 -0.92
CA GLY A 46 -8.48 21.31 -1.59
C GLY A 46 -8.06 22.40 -2.60
N ASP A 47 -6.80 22.85 -2.56
CA ASP A 47 -6.27 23.78 -3.55
C ASP A 47 -5.77 23.07 -4.80
N VAL A 48 -6.38 23.34 -5.96
CA VAL A 48 -5.99 22.75 -7.27
C VAL A 48 -4.56 23.06 -7.70
N LYS A 49 -4.04 24.20 -7.25
CA LYS A 49 -2.67 24.61 -7.57
C LYS A 49 -1.65 24.16 -6.53
N MET A 50 -2.10 23.56 -5.44
CA MET A 50 -1.20 23.15 -4.38
C MET A 50 -0.14 22.18 -4.91
N GLY A 51 1.12 22.60 -4.83
CA GLY A 51 2.27 21.82 -5.32
C GLY A 51 2.38 21.68 -6.83
N CYS A 52 1.45 22.22 -7.60
CA CYS A 52 1.45 22.24 -9.07
C CYS A 52 1.15 23.67 -9.53
N PRO A 53 2.13 24.59 -9.48
CA PRO A 53 1.91 26.02 -9.73
C PRO A 53 1.40 26.33 -11.15
N GLY A 54 1.76 25.53 -12.16
CA GLY A 54 1.19 25.57 -13.50
C GLY A 54 -0.20 24.95 -13.63
N GLY A 55 -0.72 24.39 -12.55
CA GLY A 55 -1.94 23.62 -12.53
C GLY A 55 -1.69 22.12 -12.66
N LYS A 56 -2.74 21.32 -12.67
CA LYS A 56 -2.62 19.87 -12.96
C LYS A 56 -2.28 19.66 -14.43
N ASN A 57 -1.44 18.67 -14.72
CA ASN A 57 -1.32 18.18 -16.08
C ASN A 57 -2.71 17.77 -16.58
N GLY A 58 -3.01 18.09 -17.82
CA GLY A 58 -4.33 17.92 -18.42
C GLY A 58 -4.83 16.46 -18.44
N GLY A 59 -5.98 16.28 -19.05
CA GLY A 59 -6.50 14.94 -19.34
C GLY A 59 -5.73 14.28 -20.48
N VAL A 60 -6.19 13.13 -20.89
CA VAL A 60 -5.61 12.27 -21.93
C VAL A 60 -5.27 13.02 -23.20
N VAL A 61 -6.21 13.83 -23.71
CA VAL A 61 -6.02 14.56 -24.95
C VAL A 61 -4.84 15.55 -24.85
N GLU A 62 -4.79 16.28 -23.74
CA GLU A 62 -3.74 17.27 -23.50
C GLU A 62 -2.38 16.62 -23.26
N MET A 63 -2.35 15.47 -22.58
CA MET A 63 -1.11 14.76 -22.30
C MET A 63 -0.51 14.16 -23.59
N HIS A 64 -1.30 13.43 -24.37
CA HIS A 64 -0.83 12.93 -25.67
C HIS A 64 -0.52 14.04 -26.68
N ALA A 65 -1.20 15.20 -26.61
CA ALA A 65 -0.84 16.34 -27.43
C ALA A 65 0.57 16.84 -27.10
N ARG A 66 0.97 16.85 -25.83
CA ARG A 66 2.35 17.21 -25.42
C ARG A 66 3.40 16.25 -25.99
N GLU A 67 3.09 14.94 -26.08
CA GLU A 67 3.98 14.00 -26.76
C GLU A 67 4.19 14.35 -28.23
N LEU A 68 3.11 14.70 -28.92
CA LEU A 68 3.16 15.14 -30.33
C LEU A 68 3.93 16.45 -30.45
N GLU A 69 3.72 17.42 -29.55
CA GLU A 69 4.48 18.66 -29.49
C GLU A 69 5.97 18.40 -29.27
N ALA A 70 6.31 17.49 -28.35
CA ALA A 70 7.69 17.11 -28.08
C ALA A 70 8.42 16.49 -29.28
N ILE A 71 7.68 15.95 -30.26
CA ILE A 71 8.22 15.46 -31.52
C ILE A 71 8.06 16.46 -32.70
N GLY A 72 7.65 17.70 -32.40
CA GLY A 72 7.66 18.82 -33.34
C GLY A 72 6.32 19.11 -34.01
N PHE A 73 5.20 18.59 -33.53
CA PHE A 73 3.89 19.04 -34.01
C PHE A 73 3.57 20.45 -33.49
N ASP A 74 2.85 21.23 -34.31
CA ASP A 74 2.21 22.44 -33.83
C ASP A 74 1.18 22.12 -32.73
N PRO A 75 1.06 22.88 -31.64
CA PRO A 75 0.16 22.58 -30.52
C PRO A 75 -1.30 22.38 -30.93
N LYS A 76 -1.82 23.14 -31.89
CA LYS A 76 -3.19 22.97 -32.38
C LYS A 76 -3.35 21.68 -33.18
N ALA A 77 -2.38 21.41 -34.06
CA ALA A 77 -2.36 20.18 -34.86
C ALA A 77 -2.21 18.93 -33.96
N ALA A 78 -1.45 19.01 -32.88
CA ALA A 78 -1.30 17.95 -31.88
C ALA A 78 -2.63 17.64 -31.20
N VAL A 79 -3.34 18.64 -30.72
CA VAL A 79 -4.67 18.50 -30.10
C VAL A 79 -5.70 17.96 -31.11
N GLU A 80 -5.67 18.45 -32.34
CA GLU A 80 -6.59 18.00 -33.39
C GLU A 80 -6.38 16.52 -33.75
N LEU A 81 -5.13 16.10 -33.93
CA LEU A 81 -4.78 14.70 -34.22
C LEU A 81 -5.18 13.79 -33.07
N GLN A 82 -4.96 14.20 -31.83
CA GLN A 82 -5.35 13.44 -30.65
C GLN A 82 -6.88 13.32 -30.53
N ARG A 83 -7.63 14.37 -30.78
CA ARG A 83 -9.09 14.33 -30.79
C ARG A 83 -9.61 13.40 -31.89
N LYS A 84 -9.07 13.52 -33.08
CA LYS A 84 -9.40 12.62 -34.20
C LYS A 84 -9.12 11.15 -33.86
N GLN A 85 -8.00 10.86 -33.19
CA GLN A 85 -7.70 9.51 -32.73
C GLN A 85 -8.71 9.01 -31.70
N ARG A 86 -9.06 9.81 -30.72
CA ARG A 86 -10.02 9.47 -29.68
C ARG A 86 -11.43 9.22 -30.25
N ASP A 87 -11.84 10.01 -31.21
CA ASP A 87 -13.19 9.96 -31.80
C ASP A 87 -13.30 8.92 -32.93
N THR A 88 -12.28 8.06 -33.09
CA THR A 88 -12.21 7.05 -34.15
C THR A 88 -12.02 5.64 -33.52
N ASP A 89 -12.81 4.68 -33.96
CA ASP A 89 -12.74 3.27 -33.48
C ASP A 89 -11.46 2.54 -33.89
N ALA A 90 -10.75 3.04 -34.90
CA ALA A 90 -9.48 2.50 -35.38
C ALA A 90 -8.33 3.50 -35.16
N ILE A 91 -7.11 2.98 -35.01
CA ILE A 91 -5.92 3.84 -34.90
C ILE A 91 -5.75 4.64 -36.18
N VAL A 92 -5.78 5.97 -36.09
CA VAL A 92 -5.51 6.88 -37.20
C VAL A 92 -4.07 6.61 -37.71
N PRO A 93 -3.88 6.31 -39.01
CA PRO A 93 -2.56 5.92 -39.53
C PRO A 93 -1.44 6.92 -39.19
N GLU A 94 -1.71 8.21 -39.31
CA GLU A 94 -0.74 9.24 -38.95
C GLU A 94 -0.37 9.19 -37.44
N TYR A 95 -1.34 9.01 -36.57
CA TYR A 95 -1.11 8.86 -35.13
C TYR A 95 -0.29 7.59 -34.83
N ARG A 96 -0.66 6.47 -35.44
CA ARG A 96 0.09 5.21 -35.32
C ARG A 96 1.56 5.38 -35.71
N ASP A 97 1.83 6.00 -36.85
CA ASP A 97 3.18 6.09 -37.39
C ASP A 97 4.03 7.14 -36.66
N LYS A 98 3.42 8.20 -36.16
CA LYS A 98 4.11 9.30 -35.47
C LYS A 98 4.25 9.06 -33.97
N VAL A 99 3.33 8.36 -33.34
CA VAL A 99 3.32 8.08 -31.89
C VAL A 99 3.65 6.63 -31.62
N TYR A 100 2.78 5.69 -31.97
CA TYR A 100 2.89 4.30 -31.50
C TYR A 100 4.10 3.54 -32.06
N ASN A 101 4.35 3.64 -33.36
CA ASN A 101 5.39 2.86 -34.04
C ASN A 101 6.71 3.65 -34.24
N ARG A 102 6.94 4.62 -33.39
CA ARG A 102 8.09 5.52 -33.51
C ARG A 102 9.41 4.87 -33.13
N ALA A 103 9.40 3.91 -32.21
CA ALA A 103 10.61 3.24 -31.78
C ALA A 103 11.31 2.49 -32.93
N ARG A 104 12.64 2.45 -32.91
CA ARG A 104 13.47 1.74 -33.86
C ARG A 104 14.45 0.85 -33.12
N VAL A 105 14.12 -0.44 -33.02
CA VAL A 105 14.90 -1.43 -32.29
C VAL A 105 15.53 -2.40 -33.28
N ASN A 106 16.86 -2.45 -33.33
CA ASN A 106 17.61 -3.29 -34.29
C ASN A 106 17.17 -3.07 -35.75
N GLY A 107 16.88 -1.80 -36.12
CA GLY A 107 16.44 -1.43 -37.46
C GLY A 107 14.98 -1.76 -37.80
N LYS A 108 14.22 -2.28 -36.85
CA LYS A 108 12.78 -2.59 -37.01
C LYS A 108 11.91 -1.60 -36.22
N GLU A 109 10.69 -1.40 -36.71
CA GLU A 109 9.69 -0.64 -35.97
C GLU A 109 9.33 -1.32 -34.66
N GLY A 110 9.15 -0.52 -33.61
CA GLY A 110 8.73 -0.95 -32.28
C GLY A 110 7.73 0.02 -31.68
N SER A 111 6.93 -0.47 -30.74
CA SER A 111 5.98 0.33 -30.00
C SER A 111 6.70 1.20 -28.96
N VAL A 112 6.35 2.47 -28.86
CA VAL A 112 6.83 3.37 -27.78
C VAL A 112 6.35 2.93 -26.39
N PHE A 113 5.27 2.18 -26.31
CA PHE A 113 4.81 1.60 -25.02
C PHE A 113 5.75 0.51 -24.52
N THR A 114 6.43 -0.19 -25.42
CA THR A 114 7.49 -1.16 -25.06
C THR A 114 8.86 -0.48 -24.93
N TYR A 115 9.08 0.58 -25.69
CA TYR A 115 10.35 1.30 -25.74
C TYR A 115 10.13 2.83 -25.59
N PRO A 116 9.68 3.28 -24.41
CA PRO A 116 9.27 4.67 -24.20
C PRO A 116 10.41 5.69 -24.31
N ASP A 117 11.65 5.28 -24.17
CA ASP A 117 12.83 6.14 -24.39
C ASP A 117 12.93 6.71 -25.81
N PHE A 118 12.21 6.15 -26.79
CA PHE A 118 12.11 6.72 -28.14
C PHE A 118 11.15 7.92 -28.22
N THR A 119 10.42 8.21 -27.18
CA THR A 119 9.62 9.43 -27.07
C THR A 119 10.39 10.46 -26.24
N PRO A 120 10.53 11.71 -26.69
CA PRO A 120 11.12 12.76 -25.88
C PRO A 120 10.35 12.98 -24.60
N ASP A 121 11.04 13.43 -23.54
CA ASP A 121 10.38 13.84 -22.30
C ASP A 121 9.43 15.01 -22.60
N PRO A 122 8.12 14.86 -22.38
CA PRO A 122 7.15 15.94 -22.59
C PRO A 122 7.22 17.03 -21.51
N ASN A 123 8.16 16.91 -20.55
CA ASN A 123 8.36 17.84 -19.45
C ASN A 123 7.06 18.18 -18.71
N ILE A 124 6.34 17.14 -18.29
CA ILE A 124 5.15 17.34 -17.46
C ILE A 124 5.52 18.02 -16.15
N GLU A 125 4.58 18.77 -15.60
CA GLU A 125 4.76 19.39 -14.29
C GLU A 125 4.88 18.36 -13.19
N LEU A 126 5.93 18.46 -12.39
CA LEU A 126 6.19 17.63 -11.23
C LEU A 126 5.63 18.29 -9.97
N TYR A 127 5.22 17.48 -9.01
CA TYR A 127 4.75 18.01 -7.73
C TYR A 127 5.90 18.70 -6.97
N SER A 128 5.75 19.98 -6.69
CA SER A 128 6.74 20.84 -6.02
C SER A 128 6.30 21.30 -4.62
N GLY A 129 5.16 20.76 -4.12
CA GLY A 129 4.64 21.12 -2.79
C GLY A 129 5.55 20.65 -1.66
N LYS A 130 5.33 21.27 -0.49
CA LYS A 130 6.10 21.01 0.73
C LYS A 130 5.77 19.64 1.34
N TYR A 131 4.52 19.18 1.25
CA TYR A 131 4.01 18.06 2.01
C TYR A 131 3.78 16.81 1.16
N ALA A 132 4.14 15.65 1.70
CA ALA A 132 3.74 14.33 1.24
C ALA A 132 3.75 13.34 2.40
N TYR A 133 2.88 12.34 2.37
CA TYR A 133 3.00 11.20 3.27
C TYR A 133 4.22 10.37 2.92
N GLY A 134 4.97 9.90 3.91
CA GLY A 134 6.17 9.14 3.65
C GLY A 134 6.93 8.65 4.86
N PHE A 135 8.15 8.21 4.58
CA PHE A 135 9.12 7.75 5.57
C PHE A 135 10.49 8.34 5.24
N ASP A 136 11.32 8.50 6.25
CA ASP A 136 12.72 8.84 6.06
C ASP A 136 13.49 7.58 5.63
N LEU A 137 13.60 7.36 4.33
CA LEU A 137 14.23 6.17 3.76
C LEU A 137 15.72 6.32 3.56
N THR A 138 16.21 7.56 3.35
CA THR A 138 17.60 7.85 3.03
C THR A 138 18.40 8.36 4.22
N GLY A 139 17.75 8.76 5.32
CA GLY A 139 18.40 9.35 6.49
C GLY A 139 19.09 10.70 6.22
N SER A 140 18.92 11.26 5.00
CA SER A 140 19.56 12.51 4.60
C SER A 140 18.60 13.68 4.75
N SER A 141 19.10 14.84 5.13
CA SER A 141 18.39 16.11 5.00
C SER A 141 18.74 16.74 3.65
N GLY A 142 17.75 17.02 2.82
CA GLY A 142 17.99 17.64 1.50
C GLY A 142 16.75 18.29 0.92
N PRO A 143 16.91 19.13 -0.12
CA PRO A 143 15.79 19.86 -0.73
C PRO A 143 14.78 18.96 -1.45
N SER A 144 15.12 17.69 -1.67
CA SER A 144 14.22 16.70 -2.26
C SER A 144 13.25 16.08 -1.24
N LYS A 145 13.46 16.29 0.07
CA LYS A 145 12.57 15.80 1.12
C LYS A 145 11.27 16.59 1.16
N PHE A 146 10.21 15.87 1.50
CA PHE A 146 8.94 16.44 1.92
C PHE A 146 8.87 16.50 3.45
N GLU A 147 7.89 17.21 3.96
CA GLU A 147 7.45 17.12 5.34
C GLU A 147 6.18 16.25 5.39
N ASP A 148 6.18 15.23 6.22
CA ASP A 148 4.98 14.42 6.44
C ASP A 148 3.93 15.25 7.19
N PRO A 149 2.68 15.36 6.71
CA PRO A 149 1.68 16.26 7.29
C PRO A 149 1.18 15.82 8.67
N GLU A 150 1.38 14.57 9.07
CA GLU A 150 0.96 14.04 10.37
C GLU A 150 2.09 14.06 11.41
N THR A 151 3.30 13.69 11.00
CA THR A 151 4.44 13.55 11.91
C THR A 151 5.37 14.76 11.90
N HIS A 152 5.27 15.64 10.91
CA HIS A 152 6.16 16.78 10.68
C HIS A 152 7.65 16.40 10.47
N MET A 153 7.91 15.13 10.20
CA MET A 153 9.25 14.62 9.93
C MET A 153 9.60 14.77 8.43
N PRO A 154 10.88 14.94 8.11
CA PRO A 154 11.32 14.89 6.72
C PRO A 154 11.15 13.47 6.15
N VAL A 155 10.59 13.36 4.95
CA VAL A 155 10.26 12.06 4.33
C VAL A 155 10.59 12.05 2.84
N ASP A 156 10.82 10.83 2.33
CA ASP A 156 11.02 10.55 0.92
C ASP A 156 9.70 10.03 0.32
N ASN A 157 9.31 10.57 -0.84
CA ASN A 157 8.22 10.05 -1.66
C ASN A 157 8.34 10.64 -3.09
N GLN A 158 9.37 10.21 -3.83
CA GLN A 158 9.60 10.71 -5.18
C GLN A 158 8.54 10.17 -6.17
N LEU A 159 7.86 9.06 -5.85
CA LEU A 159 6.69 8.61 -6.59
C LEU A 159 5.60 9.69 -6.60
N TRP A 160 5.31 10.30 -5.45
CA TRP A 160 4.35 11.41 -5.36
C TRP A 160 4.86 12.65 -6.11
N ARG A 161 6.17 12.92 -6.08
CA ARG A 161 6.75 14.01 -6.89
C ARG A 161 6.52 13.82 -8.38
N ALA A 162 6.69 12.61 -8.88
CA ALA A 162 6.47 12.27 -10.28
C ALA A 162 5.00 12.36 -10.69
N LEU A 163 4.08 11.85 -9.86
CA LEU A 163 2.68 11.63 -10.23
C LEU A 163 1.71 12.69 -9.70
N GLY A 164 2.09 13.46 -8.66
CA GLY A 164 1.18 14.32 -7.92
C GLY A 164 0.59 15.50 -8.71
N CYS A 165 1.10 15.82 -9.90
CA CYS A 165 0.50 16.79 -10.81
C CYS A 165 -0.23 16.14 -12.00
N ILE A 166 -0.26 14.81 -12.09
CA ILE A 166 -1.06 14.11 -13.10
C ILE A 166 -2.52 14.06 -12.64
N ASN A 167 -3.44 14.47 -13.51
CA ASN A 167 -4.85 14.65 -13.16
C ASN A 167 -5.49 13.39 -12.56
N GLN A 168 -5.15 12.22 -13.09
CA GLN A 168 -5.71 10.93 -12.69
C GLN A 168 -5.25 10.46 -11.29
N TYR A 169 -4.08 10.91 -10.84
CA TYR A 169 -3.53 10.59 -9.51
C TYR A 169 -3.94 11.60 -8.44
N ARG A 170 -4.73 12.61 -8.81
CA ARG A 170 -5.08 13.70 -7.93
C ARG A 170 -6.57 13.98 -7.94
N THR A 171 -7.17 14.04 -6.76
CA THR A 171 -8.58 14.34 -6.61
C THR A 171 -8.84 15.19 -5.36
N PHE A 172 -10.09 15.63 -5.21
CA PHE A 172 -10.56 16.42 -4.07
C PHE A 172 -11.14 15.49 -3.00
N PRO A 173 -10.64 15.50 -1.77
CA PRO A 173 -11.31 14.77 -0.69
C PRO A 173 -12.80 15.19 -0.58
N PRO A 174 -13.71 14.26 -0.29
CA PRO A 174 -13.46 12.88 0.12
C PRO A 174 -13.29 11.87 -1.03
N GLN A 175 -13.32 12.31 -2.29
CA GLN A 175 -13.17 11.42 -3.43
C GLN A 175 -11.75 10.85 -3.46
N LYS A 176 -11.63 9.62 -3.90
CA LYS A 176 -10.37 8.95 -4.14
C LYS A 176 -9.84 9.28 -5.55
N PRO A 177 -8.54 9.16 -5.82
CA PRO A 177 -8.00 9.35 -7.17
C PRO A 177 -8.66 8.38 -8.15
N MET A 178 -9.22 8.91 -9.24
CA MET A 178 -10.05 8.14 -10.18
C MET A 178 -9.32 6.91 -10.72
N LEU A 179 -8.06 7.08 -11.08
CA LEU A 179 -7.24 6.00 -11.61
C LEU A 179 -7.07 4.86 -10.61
N GLU A 180 -6.74 5.20 -9.38
CA GLU A 180 -6.45 4.23 -8.33
C GLU A 180 -7.71 3.59 -7.80
N ASP A 181 -8.81 4.35 -7.71
CA ASP A 181 -10.10 3.82 -7.28
C ASP A 181 -10.65 2.81 -8.30
N THR A 182 -10.60 3.17 -9.59
CA THR A 182 -10.99 2.25 -10.67
C THR A 182 -10.09 1.01 -10.71
N SER A 183 -8.79 1.17 -10.50
CA SER A 183 -7.84 0.05 -10.47
C SER A 183 -8.10 -0.88 -9.29
N TRP A 184 -8.43 -0.30 -8.13
CA TRP A 184 -8.79 -1.05 -6.95
C TRP A 184 -10.07 -1.87 -7.17
N ASP A 185 -11.11 -1.27 -7.76
CA ASP A 185 -12.35 -1.97 -8.07
C ASP A 185 -12.12 -3.16 -9.00
N VAL A 186 -11.31 -2.98 -10.04
CA VAL A 186 -10.95 -4.09 -10.94
C VAL A 186 -10.12 -5.16 -10.22
N PHE A 187 -9.18 -4.75 -9.36
CA PHE A 187 -8.39 -5.69 -8.57
C PHE A 187 -9.27 -6.55 -7.67
N VAL A 188 -10.18 -5.96 -6.91
CA VAL A 188 -11.00 -6.71 -5.95
C VAL A 188 -12.00 -7.67 -6.59
N ASP A 189 -12.36 -7.43 -7.85
CA ASP A 189 -13.24 -8.31 -8.62
C ASP A 189 -12.48 -9.46 -9.31
N ASN A 190 -11.15 -9.34 -9.48
CA ASN A 190 -10.34 -10.30 -10.24
C ASN A 190 -9.24 -10.97 -9.43
N ALA A 191 -8.94 -10.49 -8.24
CA ALA A 191 -7.82 -10.98 -7.44
C ALA A 191 -8.24 -11.37 -6.01
N PRO A 192 -7.61 -12.39 -5.41
CA PRO A 192 -7.79 -12.71 -4.01
C PRO A 192 -7.38 -11.55 -3.10
N ALA A 193 -8.08 -11.41 -1.96
CA ALA A 193 -7.86 -10.33 -1.02
C ALA A 193 -6.53 -10.45 -0.28
N TRP A 194 -5.94 -9.33 0.13
CA TRP A 194 -4.85 -9.31 1.10
C TRP A 194 -5.37 -9.25 2.52
N THR A 195 -4.82 -10.07 3.40
CA THR A 195 -5.17 -10.16 4.81
C THR A 195 -4.04 -9.66 5.70
N ILE A 196 -4.39 -9.18 6.88
CA ILE A 196 -3.44 -8.70 7.89
C ILE A 196 -3.75 -9.37 9.21
N GLN A 197 -2.73 -9.95 9.81
CA GLN A 197 -2.76 -10.49 11.15
C GLN A 197 -1.82 -9.69 12.04
N ILE A 198 -2.30 -9.19 13.18
CA ILE A 198 -1.48 -8.48 14.16
C ILE A 198 -1.48 -9.29 15.43
N GLY A 199 -0.29 -9.77 15.83
CA GLY A 199 -0.09 -10.56 17.04
C GLY A 199 0.82 -9.86 18.05
N GLY A 200 0.48 -9.97 19.35
CA GLY A 200 1.25 -9.41 20.45
C GLY A 200 0.71 -9.88 21.80
N ASP A 201 1.39 -9.55 22.88
CA ASP A 201 0.95 -9.93 24.24
C ASP A 201 -0.32 -9.17 24.65
N ASP A 202 -0.38 -7.88 24.36
CA ASP A 202 -1.52 -7.00 24.63
C ASP A 202 -1.54 -5.88 23.60
N LEU A 203 -2.42 -5.97 22.62
CA LEU A 203 -2.53 -5.00 21.51
C LEU A 203 -3.20 -3.67 21.91
N SER A 204 -3.56 -3.51 23.19
CA SER A 204 -4.09 -2.25 23.74
C SER A 204 -3.01 -1.38 24.38
N LYS A 205 -1.78 -1.90 24.51
CA LYS A 205 -0.65 -1.25 25.18
C LYS A 205 0.57 -1.14 24.28
N ASP A 206 1.50 -0.30 24.68
CA ASP A 206 2.82 -0.24 24.08
C ASP A 206 3.53 -1.58 24.21
N GLY A 207 4.18 -2.03 23.13
CA GLY A 207 4.86 -3.31 23.12
C GLY A 207 5.23 -3.79 21.73
N LYS A 208 5.97 -4.89 21.70
CA LYS A 208 6.40 -5.54 20.47
C LYS A 208 5.21 -6.29 19.83
N VAL A 209 5.13 -6.26 18.51
CA VAL A 209 4.11 -6.95 17.74
C VAL A 209 4.72 -7.62 16.51
N THR A 210 4.04 -8.62 16.01
CA THR A 210 4.28 -9.19 14.69
C THR A 210 3.09 -8.89 13.80
N VAL A 211 3.35 -8.35 12.61
CA VAL A 211 2.34 -8.15 11.58
C VAL A 211 2.61 -9.14 10.46
N THR A 212 1.64 -10.00 10.19
CA THR A 212 1.73 -10.92 9.06
C THR A 212 0.76 -10.45 7.97
N ILE A 213 1.26 -10.32 6.74
CA ILE A 213 0.45 -9.97 5.59
C ILE A 213 0.48 -11.15 4.63
N ASP A 214 -0.69 -11.72 4.39
CA ASP A 214 -0.90 -12.87 3.53
C ASP A 214 -1.92 -12.54 2.44
N ARG A 215 -2.08 -13.46 1.50
CA ARG A 215 -3.17 -13.45 0.53
C ARG A 215 -4.21 -14.48 0.93
N ALA A 216 -5.49 -14.15 0.77
CA ALA A 216 -6.59 -15.10 0.94
C ALA A 216 -6.78 -15.96 -0.32
N THR A 217 -7.56 -17.02 -0.20
CA THR A 217 -8.07 -17.77 -1.37
C THR A 217 -9.30 -17.09 -1.98
N GLN A 218 -9.99 -16.24 -1.22
CA GLN A 218 -11.20 -15.54 -1.65
C GLN A 218 -10.89 -14.11 -2.12
N HIS A 219 -11.71 -13.63 -3.03
CA HIS A 219 -11.81 -12.21 -3.35
C HIS A 219 -12.35 -11.42 -2.15
N LEU A 220 -12.23 -10.11 -2.18
CA LEU A 220 -12.79 -9.24 -1.15
C LEU A 220 -14.32 -9.40 -1.11
N LEU A 221 -14.85 -9.82 0.04
CA LEU A 221 -16.28 -10.03 0.21
C LEU A 221 -17.00 -8.70 0.46
N ARG A 222 -18.07 -8.47 -0.29
CA ARG A 222 -18.88 -7.25 -0.24
C ARG A 222 -20.29 -7.56 0.25
N ASP A 223 -20.91 -6.60 0.91
CA ASP A 223 -22.33 -6.63 1.25
C ASP A 223 -23.21 -6.20 0.08
N ALA A 224 -24.54 -6.20 0.27
CA ALA A 224 -25.50 -5.82 -0.75
C ALA A 224 -25.44 -4.33 -1.18
N THR A 225 -24.67 -3.50 -0.46
CA THR A 225 -24.43 -2.08 -0.79
C THR A 225 -23.07 -1.85 -1.43
N ALA A 226 -22.38 -2.93 -1.83
CA ALA A 226 -21.01 -2.96 -2.32
C ALA A 226 -19.95 -2.53 -1.29
N GLY A 227 -20.32 -2.36 -0.01
CA GLY A 227 -19.40 -2.13 1.08
C GLY A 227 -18.63 -3.40 1.43
N VAL A 228 -17.40 -3.25 1.93
CA VAL A 228 -16.61 -4.40 2.38
C VAL A 228 -17.26 -5.04 3.62
N LEU A 229 -17.52 -6.35 3.55
CA LEU A 229 -18.18 -7.10 4.61
C LEU A 229 -17.25 -7.24 5.82
N ARG A 230 -17.54 -6.51 6.89
CA ARG A 230 -16.81 -6.58 8.16
C ARG A 230 -17.09 -7.90 8.88
N GLY A 231 -16.07 -8.48 9.48
CA GLY A 231 -16.22 -9.75 10.20
C GLY A 231 -16.42 -10.97 9.29
N ALA A 232 -16.21 -10.83 7.99
CA ALA A 232 -16.16 -11.97 7.08
C ALA A 232 -14.94 -12.86 7.40
N THR A 233 -15.02 -14.13 6.99
CA THR A 233 -13.92 -15.08 7.15
C THR A 233 -13.15 -15.24 5.85
N TYR A 234 -11.83 -15.10 5.93
CA TYR A 234 -10.90 -15.31 4.81
C TYR A 234 -9.95 -16.48 5.13
N VAL A 235 -9.78 -17.37 4.17
CA VAL A 235 -8.83 -18.49 4.28
C VAL A 235 -7.51 -18.06 3.68
N ILE A 236 -6.43 -18.14 4.46
CA ILE A 236 -5.08 -17.82 4.00
C ILE A 236 -4.64 -18.83 2.94
N ASP A 237 -4.15 -18.34 1.81
CA ASP A 237 -3.60 -19.17 0.75
C ASP A 237 -2.13 -19.51 1.03
N PRO A 238 -1.80 -20.76 1.37
CA PRO A 238 -0.42 -21.16 1.64
C PRO A 238 0.45 -21.23 0.39
N ALA A 239 -0.13 -21.14 -0.80
CA ALA A 239 0.60 -21.17 -2.08
C ALA A 239 0.94 -19.78 -2.61
N SER A 240 0.38 -18.72 -2.04
CA SER A 240 0.67 -17.33 -2.43
C SER A 240 2.12 -16.95 -2.10
N LYS A 241 2.70 -16.11 -2.96
CA LYS A 241 4.00 -15.47 -2.70
C LYS A 241 3.91 -14.34 -1.66
N THR A 242 2.72 -13.78 -1.47
CA THR A 242 2.47 -12.80 -0.42
C THR A 242 2.47 -13.51 0.93
N HIS A 243 3.60 -13.47 1.59
CA HIS A 243 3.78 -13.94 2.96
C HIS A 243 4.84 -13.09 3.63
N ASN A 244 4.41 -12.05 4.35
CA ASN A 244 5.32 -11.13 5.04
C ASN A 244 5.14 -11.30 6.54
N VAL A 245 6.20 -11.62 7.25
CA VAL A 245 6.23 -11.68 8.72
C VAL A 245 7.09 -10.55 9.22
N LEU A 246 6.44 -9.45 9.62
CA LEU A 246 7.07 -8.17 9.89
C LEU A 246 7.13 -7.90 11.40
N GLN A 247 8.29 -7.44 11.87
CA GLN A 247 8.47 -7.07 13.26
C GLN A 247 8.16 -5.59 13.47
N GLY A 248 7.35 -5.29 14.48
CA GLY A 248 6.91 -3.94 14.79
C GLY A 248 6.79 -3.67 16.28
N GLU A 249 6.33 -2.47 16.55
CA GLU A 249 6.12 -1.96 17.91
C GLU A 249 4.90 -1.04 17.93
N ILE A 250 4.05 -1.19 18.94
CA ILE A 250 3.05 -0.21 19.29
C ILE A 250 3.67 0.77 20.27
N LYS A 251 3.58 2.06 19.96
CA LYS A 251 3.98 3.14 20.85
C LYS A 251 2.96 4.27 20.77
N ASP A 252 2.47 4.72 21.92
CA ASP A 252 1.44 5.77 22.02
C ASP A 252 0.21 5.48 21.10
N GLY A 253 -0.17 4.21 20.98
CA GLY A 253 -1.31 3.75 20.16
C GLY A 253 -1.03 3.66 18.66
N VAL A 254 0.16 4.00 18.17
CA VAL A 254 0.58 3.87 16.78
C VAL A 254 1.45 2.63 16.61
N LEU A 255 1.08 1.75 15.69
CA LEU A 255 1.89 0.60 15.32
C LEU A 255 2.85 0.98 14.19
N THR A 256 4.15 0.76 14.41
CA THR A 256 5.20 1.01 13.43
C THR A 256 5.93 -0.28 13.08
N ILE A 257 6.22 -0.48 11.79
CA ILE A 257 7.06 -1.56 11.28
C ILE A 257 8.43 -0.98 10.95
N LYS A 258 9.48 -1.64 11.46
CA LYS A 258 10.88 -1.30 11.16
C LYS A 258 11.22 -1.68 9.72
N PRO A 259 12.29 -1.08 9.15
CA PRO A 259 12.68 -1.37 7.77
C PRO A 259 12.88 -2.87 7.51
N GLN A 260 12.11 -3.41 6.57
CA GLN A 260 12.12 -4.80 6.13
C GLN A 260 11.75 -4.88 4.64
N HIS A 261 11.96 -6.04 4.01
CA HIS A 261 11.41 -6.29 2.68
C HIS A 261 9.91 -6.60 2.79
N ILE A 262 9.10 -6.00 1.90
CA ILE A 262 7.65 -6.20 1.84
C ILE A 262 7.28 -6.54 0.39
N TYR A 263 6.51 -7.61 0.22
CA TYR A 263 6.02 -8.03 -1.08
C TYR A 263 4.51 -8.33 -1.04
N LEU A 264 3.75 -7.66 -1.87
CA LEU A 264 2.34 -7.92 -2.10
C LEU A 264 2.16 -8.31 -3.57
N GLU A 265 1.72 -9.54 -3.80
CA GLU A 265 1.42 -10.04 -5.14
C GLU A 265 0.21 -9.31 -5.72
N GLY A 266 0.39 -8.65 -6.85
CA GLY A 266 -0.66 -7.97 -7.59
C GLY A 266 -1.41 -8.92 -8.53
N GLU A 267 -2.16 -8.34 -9.45
CA GLU A 267 -2.86 -9.05 -10.53
C GLU A 267 -2.71 -8.26 -11.82
N MET A 268 -1.66 -8.59 -12.56
CA MET A 268 -1.42 -7.94 -13.86
C MET A 268 -2.52 -8.31 -14.87
N PRO A 269 -2.97 -7.39 -15.71
CA PRO A 269 -2.43 -6.03 -15.94
C PRO A 269 -3.06 -4.94 -15.03
N PHE A 270 -3.92 -5.30 -14.09
CA PHE A 270 -4.75 -4.31 -13.35
C PHE A 270 -4.05 -3.73 -12.13
N TYR A 271 -3.21 -4.53 -11.48
CA TYR A 271 -2.47 -4.09 -10.30
C TYR A 271 -1.09 -4.75 -10.28
N ALA A 272 -0.02 -3.97 -10.33
CA ALA A 272 1.33 -4.51 -10.24
C ALA A 272 1.62 -5.06 -8.84
N ASP A 273 2.54 -6.02 -8.78
CA ASP A 273 3.15 -6.40 -7.50
C ASP A 273 3.72 -5.14 -6.82
N ILE A 274 3.47 -5.01 -5.54
CA ILE A 274 4.12 -4.00 -4.71
C ILE A 274 5.28 -4.69 -4.00
N GLU A 275 6.49 -4.34 -4.38
CA GLU A 275 7.72 -4.83 -3.78
C GLU A 275 8.50 -3.64 -3.24
N LEU A 276 8.73 -3.62 -1.92
CA LEU A 276 9.38 -2.53 -1.23
C LEU A 276 10.64 -3.02 -0.53
N ASP A 277 11.78 -2.50 -0.94
CA ASP A 277 13.00 -2.61 -0.15
C ASP A 277 13.01 -1.52 0.91
N ASN A 278 13.59 -1.83 2.06
CA ASN A 278 13.59 -0.94 3.23
C ASN A 278 12.16 -0.52 3.63
N GLY A 279 11.20 -1.43 3.41
CA GLY A 279 9.78 -1.20 3.63
C GLY A 279 9.46 -0.93 5.08
N GLN A 280 8.72 0.13 5.33
CA GLN A 280 8.28 0.59 6.64
C GLN A 280 6.76 0.78 6.64
N MET A 281 6.14 0.69 7.81
CA MET A 281 4.71 0.99 7.95
C MET A 281 4.43 1.83 9.18
N ARG A 282 3.39 2.65 9.09
CA ARG A 282 2.73 3.34 10.19
C ARG A 282 1.24 3.03 10.13
N ILE A 283 0.72 2.34 11.15
CA ILE A 283 -0.65 1.83 11.20
C ILE A 283 -1.39 2.50 12.35
N ASN A 284 -2.49 3.16 12.04
CA ASN A 284 -3.37 3.83 12.99
C ASN A 284 -4.71 3.10 13.08
N ARG A 285 -5.09 2.70 14.29
CA ARG A 285 -6.40 2.11 14.55
C ARG A 285 -7.43 3.21 14.79
N GLN A 286 -8.53 3.13 14.07
CA GLN A 286 -9.66 4.05 14.20
C GLN A 286 -10.62 3.60 15.31
N SER A 287 -11.45 4.52 15.81
CA SER A 287 -12.44 4.23 16.87
C SER A 287 -13.48 3.19 16.46
N ASP A 288 -13.76 3.05 15.17
CA ASP A 288 -14.65 2.03 14.60
C ASP A 288 -13.95 0.67 14.35
N GLY A 289 -12.69 0.54 14.76
CA GLY A 289 -11.88 -0.67 14.62
C GLY A 289 -11.21 -0.85 13.27
N LYS A 290 -11.43 0.04 12.28
CA LYS A 290 -10.66 0.04 11.02
C LYS A 290 -9.21 0.39 11.26
N LEU A 291 -8.35 -0.05 10.32
CA LEU A 291 -6.98 0.42 10.22
C LEU A 291 -6.85 1.38 9.05
N ILE A 292 -6.12 2.47 9.29
CA ILE A 292 -5.58 3.33 8.22
C ILE A 292 -4.07 3.29 8.36
N ALA A 293 -3.38 3.02 7.27
CA ALA A 293 -1.94 2.89 7.31
C ALA A 293 -1.25 3.50 6.10
N TYR A 294 -0.01 3.85 6.33
CA TYR A 294 0.96 4.19 5.30
C TYR A 294 2.02 3.09 5.25
N MET A 295 2.44 2.73 4.06
CA MET A 295 3.47 1.74 3.78
C MET A 295 4.41 2.34 2.74
N GLY A 296 5.68 2.50 3.06
CA GLY A 296 6.65 3.13 2.16
C GLY A 296 7.97 2.39 2.11
N GLY A 297 8.71 2.58 1.03
CA GLY A 297 9.99 1.95 0.75
C GLY A 297 10.47 2.29 -0.66
N PHE A 298 11.51 1.61 -1.13
CA PHE A 298 11.98 1.74 -2.51
C PHE A 298 11.38 0.66 -3.39
N THR A 299 10.74 1.06 -4.49
CA THR A 299 10.12 0.16 -5.47
C THR A 299 10.72 0.35 -6.87
N ASP A 300 10.57 -0.65 -7.74
CA ASP A 300 10.97 -0.57 -9.14
C ASP A 300 10.06 0.42 -9.90
N TRP A 301 10.62 1.57 -10.28
CA TRP A 301 9.88 2.60 -10.98
C TRP A 301 9.45 2.16 -12.39
N LEU A 302 10.25 1.32 -13.06
CA LEU A 302 9.96 0.86 -14.41
C LEU A 302 8.74 -0.06 -14.44
N ARG A 303 8.62 -0.95 -13.44
CA ARG A 303 7.43 -1.79 -13.26
C ARG A 303 6.18 -0.93 -13.10
N TYR A 304 6.28 0.14 -12.30
CA TYR A 304 5.19 1.08 -12.10
C TYR A 304 4.83 1.83 -13.39
N ALA A 305 5.81 2.26 -14.17
CA ALA A 305 5.59 2.88 -15.48
C ALA A 305 4.87 1.92 -16.44
N TYR A 306 5.31 0.67 -16.55
CA TYR A 306 4.66 -0.32 -17.41
C TYR A 306 3.22 -0.64 -16.97
N MET A 307 2.94 -0.64 -15.68
CA MET A 307 1.58 -0.77 -15.19
C MET A 307 0.67 0.35 -15.74
N GLY A 308 1.16 1.58 -15.77
CA GLY A 308 0.44 2.72 -16.37
C GLY A 308 0.20 2.57 -17.88
N THR A 309 1.15 1.97 -18.62
CA THR A 309 1.02 1.75 -20.08
C THR A 309 0.19 0.53 -20.45
N ALA A 310 0.16 -0.50 -19.62
CA ALA A 310 -0.54 -1.75 -19.88
C ALA A 310 -2.06 -1.66 -19.72
N ARG A 311 -2.56 -0.54 -19.20
CA ARG A 311 -3.99 -0.32 -18.95
C ARG A 311 -4.65 0.41 -20.11
N PRO A 312 -5.35 -0.28 -21.02
CA PRO A 312 -5.97 0.34 -22.21
C PRO A 312 -7.09 1.34 -21.88
N PHE A 313 -7.55 1.36 -20.63
CA PHE A 313 -8.60 2.27 -20.16
C PHE A 313 -8.07 3.53 -19.48
N GLN A 314 -6.75 3.63 -19.32
CA GLN A 314 -6.13 4.71 -18.55
C GLN A 314 -5.19 5.49 -19.45
N ASP A 315 -5.78 6.01 -20.31
CA ASP A 315 -5.48 7.02 -21.25
C ASP A 315 -4.28 7.89 -20.87
N GLY A 316 -3.14 7.68 -21.52
CA GLY A 316 -2.16 8.70 -21.74
C GLY A 316 -1.16 9.02 -20.65
N ALA A 317 -1.38 8.56 -19.43
CA ALA A 317 -0.40 8.81 -18.36
C ALA A 317 0.85 7.92 -18.44
N GLY A 318 0.88 6.96 -19.37
CA GLY A 318 1.91 5.94 -19.42
C GLY A 318 3.29 6.47 -19.84
N ILE A 319 3.38 7.18 -20.96
CA ILE A 319 4.66 7.70 -21.48
C ILE A 319 5.13 8.89 -20.66
N GLU A 320 4.23 9.82 -20.33
CA GLU A 320 4.54 10.96 -19.48
C GLU A 320 4.97 10.52 -18.08
N ALA A 321 4.27 9.57 -17.50
CA ALA A 321 4.63 8.99 -16.22
C ALA A 321 6.00 8.29 -16.29
N TYR A 322 6.32 7.61 -17.39
CA TYR A 322 7.63 6.98 -17.60
C TYR A 322 8.77 7.98 -17.42
N HIS A 323 8.73 9.11 -18.14
CA HIS A 323 9.79 10.12 -18.06
C HIS A 323 9.86 10.78 -16.69
N ALA A 324 8.70 11.05 -16.07
CA ALA A 324 8.65 11.64 -14.72
C ALA A 324 9.21 10.66 -13.67
N LEU A 325 8.84 9.39 -13.73
CA LEU A 325 9.32 8.35 -12.82
C LEU A 325 10.83 8.11 -13.00
N LYS A 326 11.30 8.01 -14.25
CA LYS A 326 12.73 7.88 -14.58
C LYS A 326 13.56 9.02 -14.03
N LYS A 327 13.05 10.27 -14.16
CA LYS A 327 13.70 11.49 -13.66
C LYS A 327 13.73 11.53 -12.13
N MET A 328 12.70 11.03 -11.47
CA MET A 328 12.54 11.09 -10.01
C MET A 328 13.05 9.86 -9.29
N ALA A 329 13.45 8.81 -10.01
CA ALA A 329 14.09 7.64 -9.41
C ALA A 329 15.33 8.05 -8.59
N ASP A 330 15.40 7.59 -7.32
CA ASP A 330 16.32 8.12 -6.32
C ASP A 330 17.14 7.06 -5.58
N ALA A 331 17.03 5.77 -6.01
CA ALA A 331 17.77 4.69 -5.37
C ALA A 331 18.22 3.59 -6.36
N ASP A 332 19.17 2.78 -5.91
CA ASP A 332 19.70 1.62 -6.62
C ASP A 332 20.26 1.98 -8.01
N PRO A 333 21.33 2.80 -8.11
CA PRO A 333 21.89 3.20 -9.40
C PRO A 333 22.43 1.99 -10.15
N ASP A 334 22.05 1.88 -11.42
CA ASP A 334 22.61 0.91 -12.35
C ASP A 334 24.11 1.15 -12.50
N PRO A 335 24.97 0.14 -12.32
CA PRO A 335 26.43 0.31 -12.31
C PRO A 335 27.01 0.69 -13.67
N VAL A 336 26.28 0.49 -14.78
CA VAL A 336 26.75 0.78 -16.12
C VAL A 336 26.28 2.14 -16.60
N THR A 337 25.00 2.46 -16.38
CA THR A 337 24.37 3.67 -16.90
C THR A 337 24.31 4.79 -15.89
N GLY A 338 24.41 4.49 -14.59
CA GLY A 338 24.17 5.42 -13.48
C GLY A 338 22.69 5.77 -13.26
N GLN A 339 21.78 5.26 -14.09
CA GLN A 339 20.35 5.47 -13.93
C GLN A 339 19.83 4.71 -12.69
N ASN A 340 19.12 5.41 -11.80
CA ASN A 340 18.46 4.77 -10.68
C ASN A 340 17.37 3.80 -11.14
N ARG A 341 17.33 2.60 -10.54
CA ARG A 341 16.36 1.55 -10.83
C ARG A 341 15.15 1.60 -9.91
N LYS A 342 15.27 2.26 -8.76
CA LYS A 342 14.23 2.33 -7.75
C LYS A 342 13.85 3.77 -7.43
N ILE A 343 12.62 3.93 -6.97
CA ILE A 343 12.04 5.19 -6.54
C ILE A 343 11.46 5.04 -5.14
N SER A 344 11.66 6.05 -4.30
CA SER A 344 10.98 6.12 -3.03
C SER A 344 9.48 6.31 -3.24
N ALA A 345 8.69 5.46 -2.59
CA ALA A 345 7.25 5.40 -2.77
C ALA A 345 6.54 5.23 -1.44
N THR A 346 5.34 5.75 -1.34
CA THR A 346 4.46 5.53 -0.20
C THR A 346 3.05 5.22 -0.69
N PHE A 347 2.46 4.17 -0.12
CA PHE A 347 1.11 3.71 -0.36
C PHE A 347 0.28 3.94 0.90
N ARG A 348 -0.98 4.25 0.73
CA ARG A 348 -1.97 4.30 1.79
C ARG A 348 -2.94 3.14 1.63
N TRP A 349 -3.25 2.44 2.72
CA TRP A 349 -4.26 1.40 2.71
C TRP A 349 -5.21 1.52 3.89
N GLU A 350 -6.38 0.96 3.71
CA GLU A 350 -7.41 0.81 4.72
C GLU A 350 -7.70 -0.68 4.90
N ALA A 351 -8.01 -1.10 6.12
CA ALA A 351 -8.41 -2.46 6.38
C ALA A 351 -9.57 -2.50 7.40
N VAL A 352 -10.43 -3.51 7.25
CA VAL A 352 -11.55 -3.74 8.16
C VAL A 352 -11.34 -5.04 8.93
N PRO A 353 -11.88 -5.14 10.16
CA PRO A 353 -11.80 -6.37 10.96
C PRO A 353 -12.39 -7.58 10.23
N ALA A 354 -11.66 -8.70 10.26
CA ALA A 354 -12.02 -9.96 9.61
C ALA A 354 -11.57 -11.16 10.45
N PHE A 355 -12.22 -12.31 10.27
CA PHE A 355 -11.69 -13.59 10.73
C PHE A 355 -10.71 -14.13 9.68
N LEU A 356 -9.58 -14.66 10.14
CA LEU A 356 -8.62 -15.33 9.29
C LEU A 356 -8.53 -16.81 9.72
N ALA A 357 -8.58 -17.70 8.75
CA ALA A 357 -8.45 -19.13 8.95
C ALA A 357 -7.28 -19.69 8.13
N ASP A 358 -6.65 -20.74 8.64
CA ASP A 358 -5.67 -21.49 7.87
C ASP A 358 -6.37 -22.38 6.80
N SER A 359 -5.59 -23.07 5.98
CA SER A 359 -6.09 -23.96 4.92
C SER A 359 -6.91 -25.15 5.43
N HIS A 360 -6.92 -25.42 6.73
CA HIS A 360 -7.71 -26.45 7.38
C HIS A 360 -9.00 -25.89 8.02
N GLY A 361 -9.25 -24.59 7.87
CA GLY A 361 -10.42 -23.90 8.41
C GLY A 361 -10.31 -23.54 9.90
N LYS A 362 -9.15 -23.71 10.53
CA LYS A 362 -8.91 -23.26 11.90
C LYS A 362 -8.71 -21.74 11.92
N VAL A 363 -9.51 -21.05 12.73
CA VAL A 363 -9.35 -19.59 12.93
C VAL A 363 -8.00 -19.32 13.61
N VAL A 364 -7.16 -18.52 12.96
CA VAL A 364 -5.82 -18.10 13.43
C VAL A 364 -5.80 -16.66 13.90
N ALA A 365 -6.75 -15.85 13.44
CA ALA A 365 -6.94 -14.47 13.90
C ALA A 365 -8.42 -14.08 13.85
N SER A 366 -8.85 -13.18 14.75
CA SER A 366 -10.24 -12.75 14.85
C SER A 366 -10.37 -11.25 15.03
N PRO A 367 -11.52 -10.63 14.68
CA PRO A 367 -11.81 -9.25 15.01
C PRO A 367 -11.72 -9.01 16.53
N GLU A 368 -11.45 -7.76 16.93
CA GLU A 368 -11.48 -7.39 18.35
C GLU A 368 -12.85 -7.69 18.98
N GLY A 369 -12.83 -8.33 20.13
CA GLY A 369 -14.04 -8.74 20.87
C GLY A 369 -14.58 -10.14 20.55
N ALA A 370 -14.17 -10.80 19.47
CA ALA A 370 -14.60 -12.17 19.16
C ALA A 370 -14.09 -13.20 20.19
N VAL A 371 -12.93 -12.95 20.80
CA VAL A 371 -12.37 -13.79 21.89
C VAL A 371 -13.28 -13.80 23.14
N GLN A 372 -14.05 -12.75 23.37
CA GLN A 372 -15.00 -12.70 24.50
C GLN A 372 -16.23 -13.59 24.28
N MET A 373 -16.70 -13.73 23.03
CA MET A 373 -17.86 -14.61 22.74
C MET A 373 -17.54 -16.08 22.95
N GLU A 374 -16.35 -16.53 22.62
CA GLU A 374 -15.96 -17.93 22.85
C GLU A 374 -15.81 -18.28 24.34
N LYS A 375 -15.36 -17.31 25.16
CA LYS A 375 -15.30 -17.45 26.62
C LYS A 375 -16.68 -17.47 27.25
N VAL A 376 -17.63 -16.70 26.79
CA VAL A 376 -19.01 -16.66 27.26
C VAL A 376 -19.71 -17.97 26.91
N ALA A 377 -19.53 -18.49 25.69
CA ALA A 377 -20.12 -19.79 25.31
C ALA A 377 -19.57 -20.98 26.12
N LYS A 378 -18.29 -20.98 26.49
CA LYS A 378 -17.70 -22.00 27.35
C LYS A 378 -18.13 -21.90 28.82
N ASN A 379 -18.45 -20.67 29.29
CA ASN A 379 -18.90 -20.46 30.68
C ASN A 379 -20.41 -20.63 30.87
N SER A 380 -21.21 -20.60 29.79
CA SER A 380 -22.66 -20.87 29.87
C SER A 380 -23.06 -22.32 29.61
N GLY A 381 -22.08 -23.18 29.40
CA GLY A 381 -22.28 -24.63 29.17
C GLY A 381 -21.95 -25.56 30.36
N ASN A 382 -21.80 -25.00 31.58
CA ASN A 382 -21.65 -25.79 32.83
C ASN A 382 -22.86 -25.59 33.74
#